data_e27be66d884978e4c17916ae6cd09c81
#
_entry.id   e27be66d884978e4c17916ae6cd09c81
#
_cell.length_a   1.000
_cell.length_b   1.000
_cell.length_c   1.000
_cell.angle_alpha   90.00
_cell.angle_beta   90.00
_cell.angle_gamma   90.00
#
_symmetry.space_group_name_H-M   'P 1'
#
loop_
_entity.id
_entity.type
_entity.pdbx_description
1 polymer ?
#
loop_
_entity_poly.entity_id
_entity_poly.type
_entity_poly.pdbx_seq_one_letter_code
_entity_poly.pdbx_strand_id
1 'polypeptide(L)'
;MKFTIHPVELRAAHPNTTVLTLKSKAGRTLVLKAASVGGGRIRVTEIDGVPADFGGDSNTLIIHNEDTPGCIAEVTMSLALRRINIASMQVFRAAVGRYAVMVLECDSHIPHTLEQQLAVMPGLLKVTCLNVDEPEGMEE
;
A
#
# COMPACT_ATOMS: atom_id res chain seq x y z
N MET A 1 -10.42 6.21 5.28
CA MET A 1 -10.96 5.91 3.94
C MET A 1 -11.19 4.41 3.81
N LYS A 2 -12.36 4.01 3.39
CA LYS A 2 -12.68 2.59 3.23
C LYS A 2 -12.52 2.18 1.77
N PHE A 3 -11.94 1.00 1.55
CA PHE A 3 -11.82 0.40 0.24
C PHE A 3 -12.76 -0.80 0.12
N THR A 4 -13.38 -0.93 -1.04
CA THR A 4 -14.15 -2.12 -1.39
C THR A 4 -13.25 -3.05 -2.19
N ILE A 5 -13.20 -4.33 -1.79
CA ILE A 5 -12.36 -5.31 -2.45
C ILE A 5 -13.15 -6.04 -3.52
N HIS A 6 -12.65 -6.03 -4.75
CA HIS A 6 -13.24 -6.75 -5.87
C HIS A 6 -12.21 -7.75 -6.41
N PRO A 7 -12.27 -9.02 -5.98
CA PRO A 7 -11.34 -10.03 -6.48
C PRO A 7 -11.66 -10.38 -7.94
N VAL A 8 -10.62 -10.50 -8.74
CA VAL A 8 -10.72 -10.92 -10.15
C VAL A 8 -9.68 -11.98 -10.40
N GLU A 9 -10.09 -13.13 -10.91
CA GLU A 9 -9.16 -14.19 -11.28
C GLU A 9 -8.46 -13.89 -12.60
N LEU A 10 -7.17 -14.11 -12.65
CA LEU A 10 -6.37 -14.00 -13.85
C LEU A 10 -6.28 -15.38 -14.52
N ARG A 11 -6.95 -15.54 -15.66
CA ARG A 11 -6.98 -16.83 -16.37
C ARG A 11 -5.65 -17.27 -16.94
N ALA A 12 -4.76 -16.32 -17.25
CA ALA A 12 -3.47 -16.62 -17.86
C ALA A 12 -2.34 -16.71 -16.86
N ALA A 13 -2.62 -16.55 -15.57
CA ALA A 13 -1.63 -16.58 -14.49
C ALA A 13 -1.61 -17.94 -13.81
N HIS A 14 -0.71 -18.08 -12.83
CA HIS A 14 -0.70 -19.25 -11.95
C HIS A 14 -2.09 -19.45 -11.33
N PRO A 15 -2.54 -20.71 -11.10
CA PRO A 15 -3.83 -20.99 -10.49
C PRO A 15 -4.03 -20.31 -9.13
N ASN A 16 -2.93 -19.95 -8.46
CA ASN A 16 -2.96 -19.32 -7.14
C ASN A 16 -2.85 -17.81 -7.17
N THR A 17 -2.87 -17.19 -8.35
CA THR A 17 -2.74 -15.75 -8.48
C THR A 17 -4.12 -15.10 -8.61
N THR A 18 -4.33 -14.03 -7.85
CA THR A 18 -5.56 -13.26 -7.84
C THR A 18 -5.26 -11.79 -8.04
N VAL A 19 -6.10 -11.10 -8.78
CA VAL A 19 -6.05 -9.65 -8.90
C VAL A 19 -7.11 -9.07 -7.97
N LEU A 20 -6.69 -8.16 -7.10
CA LEU A 20 -7.57 -7.44 -6.19
C LEU A 20 -7.64 -5.98 -6.62
N THR A 21 -8.85 -5.48 -6.83
CA THR A 21 -9.05 -4.07 -7.08
C THR A 21 -9.69 -3.46 -5.85
N LEU A 22 -8.99 -2.52 -5.23
CA LEU A 22 -9.48 -1.80 -4.07
C LEU A 22 -9.99 -0.44 -4.54
N LYS A 23 -11.23 -0.11 -4.17
CA LYS A 23 -11.83 1.19 -4.48
C LYS A 23 -12.15 1.94 -3.21
N SER A 24 -11.72 3.19 -3.15
CA SER A 24 -12.14 4.08 -2.07
C SER A 24 -13.46 4.75 -2.40
N LYS A 25 -14.12 5.32 -1.39
CA LYS A 25 -15.35 6.11 -1.57
C LYS A 25 -15.13 7.33 -2.48
N ALA A 26 -13.91 7.84 -2.55
CA ALA A 26 -13.55 8.97 -3.40
C ALA A 26 -13.27 8.57 -4.86
N GLY A 27 -13.48 7.30 -5.23
CA GLY A 27 -13.26 6.83 -6.59
C GLY A 27 -11.82 6.47 -6.92
N ARG A 28 -10.91 6.52 -5.96
CA ARG A 28 -9.53 6.08 -6.17
C ARG A 28 -9.45 4.57 -6.22
N THR A 29 -8.60 4.05 -7.07
CA THR A 29 -8.41 2.61 -7.22
C THR A 29 -6.97 2.22 -6.97
N LEU A 30 -6.80 1.03 -6.39
CA LEU A 30 -5.52 0.38 -6.23
C LEU A 30 -5.67 -1.06 -6.73
N VAL A 31 -4.82 -1.46 -7.65
CA VAL A 31 -4.84 -2.81 -8.20
C VAL A 31 -3.66 -3.59 -7.66
N LEU A 32 -3.94 -4.66 -6.94
CA LEU A 32 -2.93 -5.54 -6.38
C LEU A 32 -2.99 -6.90 -7.06
N LYS A 33 -1.83 -7.44 -7.39
CA LYS A 33 -1.71 -8.82 -7.80
C LYS A 33 -1.12 -9.61 -6.63
N ALA A 34 -1.79 -10.68 -6.23
CA ALA A 34 -1.39 -11.47 -5.09
C ALA A 34 -1.36 -12.96 -5.42
N ALA A 35 -0.46 -13.67 -4.82
CA ALA A 35 -0.32 -15.12 -4.99
C ALA A 35 -0.44 -15.82 -3.65
N SER A 36 -1.08 -16.99 -3.64
CA SER A 36 -1.09 -17.87 -2.49
C SER A 36 0.25 -18.60 -2.40
N VAL A 37 0.89 -18.54 -1.23
CA VAL A 37 2.19 -19.20 -1.00
C VAL A 37 2.09 -20.36 -0.03
N GLY A 38 0.88 -20.84 0.24
CA GLY A 38 0.62 -21.94 1.15
C GLY A 38 0.34 -21.51 2.58
N GLY A 39 -0.28 -22.40 3.36
CA GLY A 39 -0.58 -22.12 4.78
C GLY A 39 -1.55 -20.98 5.01
N GLY A 40 -2.39 -20.64 4.04
CA GLY A 40 -3.32 -19.52 4.14
C GLY A 40 -2.68 -18.15 3.98
N ARG A 41 -1.40 -18.10 3.62
CA ARG A 41 -0.67 -16.85 3.40
C ARG A 41 -0.78 -16.37 1.97
N ILE A 42 -0.77 -15.05 1.81
CA ILE A 42 -0.69 -14.42 0.50
C ILE A 42 0.55 -13.56 0.40
N ARG A 43 1.02 -13.38 -0.83
CA ARG A 43 2.13 -12.50 -1.14
C ARG A 43 1.70 -11.55 -2.24
N VAL A 44 1.80 -10.26 -2.00
CA VAL A 44 1.53 -9.26 -3.04
C VAL A 44 2.74 -9.15 -3.93
N THR A 45 2.55 -9.32 -5.23
CA THR A 45 3.62 -9.37 -6.22
C THR A 45 3.62 -8.19 -7.17
N GLU A 46 2.55 -7.40 -7.18
CA GLU A 46 2.44 -6.25 -8.08
C GLU A 46 1.46 -5.23 -7.51
N ILE A 47 1.78 -3.96 -7.66
CA ILE A 47 0.94 -2.84 -7.26
C ILE A 47 0.79 -1.91 -8.47
N ASP A 48 -0.43 -1.74 -8.99
CA ASP A 48 -0.71 -0.87 -10.14
C ASP A 48 0.29 -1.08 -11.30
N GLY A 49 0.62 -2.35 -11.60
CA GLY A 49 1.53 -2.70 -12.67
C GLY A 49 3.01 -2.67 -12.28
N VAL A 50 3.35 -2.24 -11.08
CA VAL A 50 4.74 -2.17 -10.61
C VAL A 50 5.05 -3.44 -9.82
N PRO A 51 6.10 -4.21 -10.18
CA PRO A 51 6.48 -5.37 -9.40
C PRO A 51 6.79 -4.99 -7.95
N ALA A 52 6.28 -5.77 -7.02
CA ALA A 52 6.44 -5.57 -5.59
C ALA A 52 6.56 -6.93 -4.89
N ASP A 53 6.91 -6.93 -3.63
CA ASP A 53 7.03 -8.16 -2.86
C ASP A 53 6.80 -7.87 -1.38
N PHE A 54 5.58 -8.10 -0.89
CA PHE A 54 5.26 -7.96 0.52
C PHE A 54 4.09 -8.85 0.92
N GLY A 55 4.00 -9.14 2.21
CA GLY A 55 2.86 -9.87 2.76
C GLY A 55 1.66 -8.95 2.97
N GLY A 56 0.47 -9.53 3.13
CA GLY A 56 -0.75 -8.78 3.39
C GLY A 56 -1.21 -8.83 4.84
N ASP A 57 -0.34 -9.20 5.76
CA ASP A 57 -0.70 -9.49 7.16
C ASP A 57 -0.27 -8.41 8.16
N SER A 58 0.22 -7.28 7.69
CA SER A 58 0.63 -6.15 8.52
C SER A 58 -0.08 -4.87 8.13
N ASN A 59 -0.13 -3.92 9.06
CA ASN A 59 -0.59 -2.56 8.74
C ASN A 59 0.36 -1.95 7.73
N THR A 60 -0.13 -1.68 6.54
CA THR A 60 0.72 -1.33 5.40
C THR A 60 0.32 0.02 4.82
N LEU A 61 1.32 0.85 4.59
CA LEU A 61 1.18 2.13 3.92
C LEU A 61 1.80 2.00 2.53
N ILE A 62 1.02 2.26 1.50
CA ILE A 62 1.47 2.19 0.11
C ILE A 62 1.42 3.58 -0.47
N ILE A 63 2.56 4.10 -0.90
CA ILE A 63 2.67 5.44 -1.41
C ILE A 63 3.26 5.43 -2.82
N HIS A 64 2.50 5.97 -3.77
CA HIS A 64 3.03 6.27 -5.09
C HIS A 64 3.62 7.67 -5.01
N ASN A 65 4.91 7.81 -5.28
CA ASN A 65 5.63 9.08 -5.14
C ASN A 65 6.50 9.36 -6.36
N GLU A 66 6.80 10.63 -6.55
CA GLU A 66 7.80 11.02 -7.54
C GLU A 66 9.15 10.43 -7.13
N ASP A 67 9.89 9.90 -8.10
CA ASP A 67 11.20 9.30 -7.85
C ASP A 67 12.25 10.40 -7.76
N THR A 68 12.17 11.20 -6.69
CA THR A 68 13.02 12.37 -6.46
C THR A 68 13.53 12.38 -5.02
N PRO A 69 14.67 13.04 -4.77
CA PRO A 69 15.18 13.17 -3.40
C PRO A 69 14.19 13.87 -2.48
N GLY A 70 14.10 13.41 -1.25
CA GLY A 70 13.27 14.02 -0.21
C GLY A 70 11.94 13.33 0.04
N CYS A 71 11.36 12.65 -0.94
CA CYS A 71 10.05 12.01 -0.75
C CYS A 71 10.07 10.94 0.34
N ILE A 72 11.11 10.11 0.36
CA ILE A 72 11.25 9.08 1.40
C ILE A 72 11.42 9.72 2.78
N ALA A 73 12.22 10.77 2.86
CA ALA A 73 12.46 11.47 4.12
C ALA A 73 11.18 12.07 4.70
N GLU A 74 10.35 12.68 3.86
CA GLU A 74 9.07 13.26 4.28
C GLU A 74 8.12 12.20 4.87
N VAL A 75 8.03 11.06 4.23
CA VAL A 75 7.17 9.97 4.68
C VAL A 75 7.67 9.38 6.00
N THR A 76 8.95 9.06 6.07
CA THR A 76 9.52 8.45 7.28
C THR A 76 9.51 9.40 8.46
N MET A 77 9.74 10.69 8.24
CA MET A 77 9.65 11.70 9.29
C MET A 77 8.22 11.83 9.80
N SER A 78 7.22 11.80 8.91
CA SER A 78 5.82 11.88 9.31
C SER A 78 5.40 10.72 10.19
N LEU A 79 5.88 9.51 9.89
CA LEU A 79 5.66 8.33 10.72
C LEU A 79 6.36 8.46 12.07
N ALA A 80 7.61 8.92 12.07
CA ALA A 80 8.38 9.10 13.28
C ALA A 80 7.74 10.10 14.24
N LEU A 81 7.23 11.22 13.73
CA LEU A 81 6.55 12.23 14.53
C LEU A 81 5.30 11.69 15.22
N ARG A 82 4.67 10.68 14.66
CA ARG A 82 3.51 10.02 15.25
C ARG A 82 3.88 8.77 16.03
N ARG A 83 5.16 8.51 16.21
CA ARG A 83 5.72 7.37 16.96
C ARG A 83 5.27 6.03 16.38
N ILE A 84 5.13 5.97 15.06
CA ILE A 84 4.82 4.74 14.35
C ILE A 84 6.13 4.12 13.90
N ASN A 85 6.43 2.93 14.41
CA ASN A 85 7.64 2.21 14.02
C ASN A 85 7.44 1.45 12.72
N ILE A 86 8.42 1.55 11.84
CA ILE A 86 8.42 0.87 10.55
C ILE A 86 9.13 -0.48 10.72
N ALA A 87 8.42 -1.57 10.48
CA ALA A 87 8.99 -2.90 10.57
C ALA A 87 9.71 -3.29 9.27
N SER A 88 9.18 -2.87 8.13
CA SER A 88 9.74 -3.17 6.82
C SER A 88 9.44 -2.01 5.88
N MET A 89 10.39 -1.69 5.03
CA MET A 89 10.22 -0.64 4.04
C MET A 89 10.90 -1.05 2.74
N GLN A 90 10.17 -0.92 1.65
CA GLN A 90 10.66 -1.23 0.31
C GLN A 90 10.26 -0.14 -0.65
N VAL A 91 11.12 0.12 -1.62
CA VAL A 91 10.84 1.09 -2.69
C VAL A 91 10.99 0.38 -4.02
N PHE A 92 9.94 0.41 -4.82
CA PHE A 92 9.89 -0.22 -6.13
C PHE A 92 9.75 0.86 -7.20
N ARG A 93 10.64 0.87 -8.17
CA ARG A 93 10.57 1.85 -9.26
C ARG A 93 9.73 1.33 -10.41
N ALA A 94 8.81 2.16 -10.90
CA ALA A 94 8.05 1.84 -12.12
C ALA A 94 8.94 1.98 -13.35
N ALA A 95 9.65 3.12 -13.43
CA ALA A 95 10.65 3.41 -14.45
C ALA A 95 11.57 4.49 -13.89
N VAL A 96 12.84 4.45 -14.25
CA VAL A 96 13.81 5.44 -13.76
C VAL A 96 13.34 6.86 -14.10
N GLY A 97 13.32 7.74 -13.11
CA GLY A 97 12.98 9.14 -13.28
C GLY A 97 11.49 9.45 -13.39
N ARG A 98 10.61 8.48 -13.23
CA ARG A 98 9.18 8.70 -13.28
C ARG A 98 8.57 8.66 -11.89
N TYR A 99 8.08 7.52 -11.46
CA TYR A 99 7.54 7.38 -10.11
C TYR A 99 7.98 6.07 -9.48
N ALA A 100 7.86 6.03 -8.19
CA ALA A 100 8.16 4.84 -7.40
C ALA A 100 6.96 4.50 -6.51
N VAL A 101 6.92 3.26 -6.04
CA VAL A 101 5.95 2.82 -5.06
C VAL A 101 6.71 2.46 -3.79
N MET A 102 6.35 3.11 -2.70
CA MET A 102 6.93 2.89 -1.39
C MET A 102 5.96 2.05 -0.58
N VAL A 103 6.44 0.92 -0.03
CA VAL A 103 5.63 0.03 0.81
C VAL A 103 6.25 0.01 2.19
N LEU A 104 5.49 0.47 3.18
CA LEU A 104 5.93 0.50 4.57
C LEU A 104 5.00 -0.37 5.41
N GLU A 105 5.56 -1.44 5.99
CA GLU A 105 4.84 -2.27 6.93
C GLU A 105 5.11 -1.75 8.32
N CYS A 106 4.06 -1.43 9.08
CA CYS A 106 4.17 -0.75 10.36
C CYS A 106 3.70 -1.63 11.52
N ASP A 107 4.27 -1.40 12.71
CA ASP A 107 3.96 -2.18 13.90
C ASP A 107 2.61 -1.82 14.52
N SER A 108 2.08 -0.65 14.20
CA SER A 108 0.84 -0.17 14.79
C SER A 108 -0.13 0.33 13.73
N HIS A 109 -1.37 0.54 14.14
CA HIS A 109 -2.41 1.09 13.30
C HIS A 109 -1.99 2.43 12.70
N ILE A 110 -2.28 2.63 11.42
CA ILE A 110 -1.96 3.86 10.72
C ILE A 110 -3.20 4.76 10.75
N PRO A 111 -3.11 5.93 11.45
CA PRO A 111 -4.27 6.80 11.58
C PRO A 111 -4.71 7.40 10.25
N HIS A 112 -6.00 7.57 10.06
CA HIS A 112 -6.56 8.21 8.89
C HIS A 112 -6.05 9.66 8.71
N THR A 113 -5.81 10.36 9.84
CA THR A 113 -5.26 11.71 9.81
C THR A 113 -3.86 11.76 9.17
N LEU A 114 -3.06 10.72 9.39
CA LEU A 114 -1.74 10.61 8.75
C LEU A 114 -1.90 10.38 7.24
N GLU A 115 -2.81 9.50 6.84
CA GLU A 115 -3.10 9.27 5.43
C GLU A 115 -3.50 10.59 4.74
N GLN A 116 -4.38 11.36 5.36
CA GLN A 116 -4.81 12.66 4.83
C GLN A 116 -3.67 13.65 4.73
N GLN A 117 -2.81 13.70 5.74
CA GLN A 117 -1.64 14.58 5.76
C GLN A 117 -0.68 14.25 4.62
N LEU A 118 -0.40 12.98 4.42
CA LEU A 118 0.51 12.53 3.35
C LEU A 118 -0.09 12.78 1.97
N ALA A 119 -1.40 12.61 1.83
CA ALA A 119 -2.08 12.74 0.53
C ALA A 119 -1.98 14.14 -0.07
N VAL A 120 -1.73 15.17 0.75
CA VAL A 120 -1.60 16.55 0.27
C VAL A 120 -0.15 17.04 0.17
N MET A 121 0.81 16.18 0.47
CA MET A 121 2.23 16.54 0.37
C MET A 121 2.70 16.57 -1.08
N PRO A 122 3.47 17.59 -1.48
CA PRO A 122 4.08 17.63 -2.82
C PRO A 122 4.97 16.41 -3.06
N GLY A 123 4.90 15.84 -4.24
CA GLY A 123 5.69 14.67 -4.61
C GLY A 123 5.07 13.34 -4.24
N LEU A 124 4.04 13.32 -3.40
CA LEU A 124 3.30 12.10 -3.07
C LEU A 124 2.05 12.05 -3.94
N LEU A 125 2.01 11.12 -4.88
CA LEU A 125 0.99 11.08 -5.92
C LEU A 125 -0.29 10.36 -5.48
N LYS A 126 -0.13 9.32 -4.65
CA LYS A 126 -1.24 8.50 -4.19
C LYS A 126 -0.85 7.83 -2.87
N VAL A 127 -1.73 7.88 -1.90
CA VAL A 127 -1.49 7.29 -0.58
C VAL A 127 -2.61 6.32 -0.26
N THR A 128 -2.25 5.08 0.06
CA THR A 128 -3.20 4.03 0.43
C THR A 128 -2.78 3.42 1.75
N CYS A 129 -3.72 3.30 2.66
CA CYS A 129 -3.51 2.74 3.97
C CYS A 129 -4.32 1.46 4.13
N LEU A 130 -3.67 0.36 4.44
CA LEU A 130 -4.31 -0.93 4.67
C LEU A 130 -4.05 -1.37 6.11
N ASN A 131 -5.02 -1.17 6.98
CA ASN A 131 -4.95 -1.61 8.37
C ASN A 131 -5.62 -2.97 8.50
N VAL A 132 -4.90 -3.94 9.06
CA VAL A 132 -5.38 -5.33 9.15
C VAL A 132 -6.11 -5.64 10.44
N ASP A 133 -5.92 -4.81 11.47
CA ASP A 133 -6.48 -5.00 12.79
C ASP A 133 -7.66 -4.07 13.09
N GLU A 134 -8.18 -3.41 12.07
CA GLU A 134 -9.31 -2.52 12.22
C GLU A 134 -10.61 -3.33 12.33
N PRO A 135 -11.38 -3.17 13.41
CA PRO A 135 -12.63 -3.90 13.57
C PRO A 135 -13.61 -3.56 12.45
N GLU A 136 -14.36 -4.57 12.01
CA GLU A 136 -15.34 -4.41 10.96
C GLU A 136 -16.41 -3.38 11.39
N GLY A 137 -16.65 -2.38 10.55
CA GLY A 137 -17.64 -1.35 10.82
C GLY A 137 -17.13 -0.13 11.58
N MET A 138 -15.86 -0.11 12.02
CA MET A 138 -15.29 1.09 12.63
C MET A 138 -14.82 2.08 11.58
N GLU A 139 -15.18 3.34 11.75
CA GLU A 139 -14.71 4.46 10.93
C GLU A 139 -13.88 5.40 11.78
N GLU A 140 -12.79 5.84 11.23
CA GLU A 140 -11.96 6.86 11.86
C GLU A 140 -12.25 8.23 11.27
#